data_beda964e04478e37af734a95c6871c64
#
_entry.id   beda964e04478e37af734a95c6871c64
#
_cell.length_a   1.000
_cell.length_b   1.000
_cell.length_c   1.000
_cell.angle_alpha   90.00
_cell.angle_beta   90.00
_cell.angle_gamma   90.00
#
_symmetry.space_group_name_H-M   'P 1'
#
loop_
_entity.id
_entity.type
_entity.pdbx_description
1 polymer ?
#
loop_
_entity_poly.entity_id
_entity_poly.type
_entity_poly.pdbx_seq_one_letter_code
_entity_poly.pdbx_strand_id
1 'polypeptide(L)'
;MSQIRTLDVTIMGRELRIACPEEEEASLRLAVEYLDEKMQQIRDAGKIVGVDRIAIMAALNITHELLHTSVDGDVDLGDMKRRLLG
;
A
#
# COMPACT_ATOMS: atom_id res chain seq x y z
N MET A 1 -11.13 0.21 -24.39
CA MET A 1 -11.08 1.28 -23.39
C MET A 1 -11.47 0.78 -22.02
N SER A 2 -10.70 1.15 -21.02
CA SER A 2 -10.98 0.74 -19.66
C SER A 2 -12.22 1.45 -19.14
N GLN A 3 -13.07 0.72 -18.45
CA GLN A 3 -14.16 1.33 -17.71
C GLN A 3 -13.65 1.65 -16.31
N ILE A 4 -14.11 2.75 -15.77
CA ILE A 4 -13.80 3.09 -14.39
C ILE A 4 -14.82 2.41 -13.48
N ARG A 5 -14.31 1.71 -12.50
CA ARG A 5 -15.14 1.06 -11.49
C ARG A 5 -14.92 1.70 -10.14
N THR A 6 -15.95 1.66 -9.32
CA THR A 6 -15.87 2.13 -7.96
C THR A 6 -15.85 0.92 -7.04
N LEU A 7 -14.83 0.84 -6.20
CA LEU A 7 -14.67 -0.25 -5.24
C LEU A 7 -14.93 0.25 -3.83
N ASP A 8 -15.73 -0.49 -3.10
CA ASP A 8 -15.90 -0.24 -1.67
C ASP A 8 -14.97 -1.19 -0.94
N VAL A 9 -14.03 -0.64 -0.19
CA VAL A 9 -13.03 -1.41 0.52
C VAL A 9 -13.01 -1.00 1.99
N THR A 10 -12.56 -1.91 2.83
CA THR A 10 -12.47 -1.67 4.27
C THR A 10 -11.04 -1.87 4.72
N ILE A 11 -10.49 -0.86 5.37
CA ILE A 11 -9.14 -0.91 5.93
C ILE A 11 -9.22 -0.50 7.40
N MET A 12 -8.85 -1.40 8.29
CA MET A 12 -8.91 -1.17 9.73
C MET A 12 -10.29 -0.71 10.19
N GLY A 13 -11.32 -1.33 9.63
CA GLY A 13 -12.69 -0.99 9.96
C GLY A 13 -13.23 0.27 9.31
N ARG A 14 -12.43 0.97 8.54
CA ARG A 14 -12.85 2.18 7.85
C ARG A 14 -13.23 1.87 6.42
N GLU A 15 -14.39 2.33 6.02
CA GLU A 15 -14.87 2.11 4.67
C GLU A 15 -14.38 3.22 3.75
N LEU A 16 -13.82 2.81 2.61
CA LEU A 16 -13.31 3.73 1.61
C LEU A 16 -13.90 3.37 0.26
N ARG A 17 -14.13 4.38 -0.55
CA ARG A 17 -14.59 4.20 -1.92
C ARG A 17 -13.50 4.68 -2.86
N ILE A 18 -13.03 3.79 -3.71
CA ILE A 18 -11.89 4.02 -4.58
C ILE A 18 -12.32 3.81 -6.03
N ALA A 19 -11.94 4.74 -6.89
CA ALA A 19 -12.17 4.59 -8.33
C ALA A 19 -10.92 4.03 -8.98
N CYS A 20 -11.07 3.06 -9.87
CA CYS A 20 -9.95 2.49 -10.60
C CYS A 20 -10.41 1.94 -11.95
N PRO A 21 -9.48 1.80 -12.91
CA PRO A 21 -9.79 1.08 -14.15
C PRO A 21 -10.17 -0.37 -13.86
N GLU A 22 -11.08 -0.88 -14.66
CA GLU A 22 -11.59 -2.24 -14.47
C GLU A 22 -10.47 -3.28 -14.40
N GLU A 23 -9.46 -3.17 -15.27
CA GLU A 23 -8.37 -4.15 -15.31
C GLU A 23 -7.45 -4.08 -14.09
N GLU A 24 -7.56 -3.04 -13.28
CA GLU A 24 -6.75 -2.93 -12.07
C GLU A 24 -7.52 -3.32 -10.82
N GLU A 25 -8.78 -3.68 -10.94
CA GLU A 25 -9.61 -3.98 -9.80
C GLU A 25 -9.04 -5.10 -8.94
N ALA A 26 -8.68 -6.22 -9.56
CA ALA A 26 -8.19 -7.39 -8.82
C ALA A 26 -6.89 -7.08 -8.08
N SER A 27 -5.96 -6.40 -8.74
CA SER A 27 -4.69 -6.06 -8.11
C SER A 27 -4.87 -5.04 -6.99
N LEU A 28 -5.81 -4.11 -7.16
CA LEU A 28 -6.08 -3.12 -6.12
C LEU A 28 -6.71 -3.77 -4.89
N ARG A 29 -7.60 -4.75 -5.08
CA ARG A 29 -8.16 -5.47 -3.95
C ARG A 29 -7.11 -6.23 -3.17
N LEU A 30 -6.14 -6.83 -3.86
CA LEU A 30 -5.02 -7.48 -3.19
C LEU A 30 -4.17 -6.48 -2.44
N ALA A 31 -3.96 -5.30 -3.00
CA ALA A 31 -3.22 -4.25 -2.33
C ALA A 31 -3.91 -3.80 -1.05
N VAL A 32 -5.24 -3.68 -1.09
CA VAL A 32 -6.02 -3.31 0.09
C VAL A 32 -5.86 -4.36 1.19
N GLU A 33 -5.97 -5.64 0.83
CA GLU A 33 -5.81 -6.73 1.79
C GLU A 33 -4.41 -6.70 2.41
N TYR A 34 -3.40 -6.48 1.60
CA TYR A 34 -2.02 -6.44 2.07
C TYR A 34 -1.80 -5.29 3.04
N LEU A 35 -2.30 -4.11 2.69
CA LEU A 35 -2.19 -2.93 3.56
C LEU A 35 -2.91 -3.16 4.88
N ASP A 36 -4.14 -3.67 4.82
CA ASP A 36 -4.93 -3.93 6.02
C ASP A 36 -4.20 -4.89 6.95
N GLU A 37 -3.63 -5.96 6.40
CA GLU A 37 -2.87 -6.93 7.17
C GLU A 37 -1.65 -6.29 7.82
N LYS A 38 -0.91 -5.47 7.08
CA LYS A 38 0.25 -4.78 7.64
C LYS A 38 -0.15 -3.85 8.78
N MET A 39 -1.24 -3.13 8.62
CA MET A 39 -1.73 -2.23 9.65
C MET A 39 -2.15 -3.00 10.90
N GLN A 40 -2.80 -4.15 10.72
CA GLN A 40 -3.20 -4.99 11.85
C GLN A 40 -1.98 -5.53 12.60
N GLN A 41 -0.95 -5.93 11.89
CA GLN A 41 0.29 -6.39 12.52
C GLN A 41 0.93 -5.31 13.39
N ILE A 42 0.95 -4.07 12.89
CA ILE A 42 1.51 -2.95 13.63
C ILE A 42 0.67 -2.66 14.87
N ARG A 43 -0.65 -2.69 14.72
CA ARG A 43 -1.56 -2.50 15.84
C ARG A 43 -1.35 -3.57 16.90
N ASP A 44 -1.24 -4.82 16.49
CA ASP A 44 -1.12 -5.95 17.41
C ASP A 44 0.23 -5.95 18.13
N ALA A 45 1.24 -5.34 17.56
CA ALA A 45 2.52 -5.16 18.24
C ALA A 45 2.41 -4.19 19.42
N GLY A 46 1.38 -3.36 19.45
CA GLY A 46 1.03 -2.56 20.61
C GLY A 46 1.90 -1.36 20.89
N LYS A 47 2.83 -1.02 19.99
CA LYS A 47 3.78 0.07 20.22
C LYS A 47 3.31 1.40 19.65
N ILE A 48 2.32 1.37 18.76
CA ILE A 48 1.87 2.56 18.06
C ILE A 48 0.36 2.65 18.24
N VAL A 49 -0.11 3.82 18.62
CA VAL A 49 -1.53 4.09 18.84
C VAL A 49 -2.01 5.14 17.84
N GLY A 50 -3.20 4.89 17.30
CA GLY A 50 -3.79 5.80 16.33
C GLY A 50 -3.70 5.27 14.91
N VAL A 51 -4.83 5.25 14.21
CA VAL A 51 -4.92 4.69 12.86
C VAL A 51 -4.00 5.44 11.88
N ASP A 52 -3.93 6.75 12.03
CA ASP A 52 -3.08 7.57 11.17
C ASP A 52 -1.60 7.19 11.30
N ARG A 53 -1.13 7.00 12.52
CA ARG A 53 0.26 6.59 12.76
C ARG A 53 0.53 5.17 12.29
N ILE A 54 -0.43 4.29 12.51
CA ILE A 54 -0.35 2.91 12.03
C ILE A 54 -0.25 2.90 10.51
N ALA A 55 -1.05 3.73 9.85
CA ALA A 55 -1.03 3.81 8.39
C ALA A 55 0.32 4.32 7.88
N ILE A 56 0.90 5.32 8.54
CA ILE A 56 2.21 5.84 8.15
C ILE A 56 3.28 4.76 8.30
N MET A 57 3.26 4.03 9.40
CA MET A 57 4.23 2.95 9.62
C MET A 57 4.05 1.82 8.62
N ALA A 58 2.80 1.47 8.31
CA ALA A 58 2.53 0.46 7.30
C ALA A 58 3.04 0.91 5.93
N ALA A 59 2.80 2.16 5.56
CA ALA A 59 3.30 2.70 4.31
C ALA A 59 4.82 2.65 4.26
N LEU A 60 5.49 2.99 5.35
CA LEU A 60 6.93 2.95 5.42
C LEU A 60 7.46 1.53 5.25
N ASN A 61 6.84 0.56 5.94
CA ASN A 61 7.24 -0.84 5.84
C ASN A 61 7.06 -1.37 4.43
N ILE A 62 5.94 -1.06 3.81
CA ILE A 62 5.65 -1.52 2.45
C ILE A 62 6.62 -0.89 1.46
N THR A 63 6.89 0.40 1.61
CA THR A 63 7.85 1.09 0.76
C THR A 63 9.25 0.48 0.91
N HIS A 64 9.63 0.17 2.13
CA HIS A 64 10.89 -0.48 2.40
C HIS A 64 11.00 -1.84 1.72
N GLU A 65 9.94 -2.64 1.82
CA GLU A 65 9.88 -3.93 1.12
C GLU A 65 10.01 -3.76 -0.39
N LEU A 66 9.31 -2.77 -0.93
CA LEU A 66 9.36 -2.49 -2.36
C LEU A 66 10.77 -2.15 -2.82
N LEU A 67 11.46 -1.30 -2.06
CA LEU A 67 12.83 -0.91 -2.41
C LEU A 67 13.80 -2.07 -2.30
N HIS A 68 13.63 -2.94 -1.33
CA HIS A 68 14.46 -4.13 -1.20
C HIS A 68 14.22 -5.11 -2.35
N THR A 69 12.97 -5.29 -2.74
CA THR A 69 12.64 -6.13 -3.89
C THR A 69 13.26 -5.56 -5.15
N SER A 70 13.25 -4.24 -5.30
CA SER A 70 13.85 -3.57 -6.45
C SER A 70 15.36 -3.76 -6.50
N VAL A 71 16.02 -3.82 -5.33
CA VAL A 71 17.45 -4.07 -5.27
C VAL A 71 17.78 -5.46 -5.78
N ASP A 72 16.95 -6.43 -5.44
CA ASP A 72 17.15 -7.82 -5.86
C ASP A 72 16.73 -8.05 -7.31
N GLY A 73 15.96 -7.15 -7.88
CA GLY A 73 15.51 -7.25 -9.26
C GLY A 73 16.38 -6.43 -10.19
N ASP A 74 15.88 -6.19 -11.38
CA ASP A 74 16.59 -5.43 -12.40
C ASP A 74 16.37 -3.93 -12.31
N VAL A 75 15.63 -3.49 -11.31
CA VAL A 75 15.32 -2.07 -11.16
C VAL A 75 16.49 -1.33 -10.57
N ASP A 76 16.88 -0.25 -11.22
CA ASP A 76 17.95 0.61 -10.75
C ASP A 76 17.48 1.42 -9.55
N LEU A 77 18.05 1.13 -8.39
CA LEU A 77 17.72 1.82 -7.15
C LEU A 77 18.03 3.31 -7.22
N GLY A 78 19.12 3.66 -7.92
CA GLY A 78 19.47 5.06 -8.11
C GLY A 78 18.41 5.83 -8.88
N ASP A 79 17.83 5.19 -9.89
CA ASP A 79 16.76 5.81 -10.66
C ASP A 79 15.52 6.01 -9.81
N MET A 80 15.18 5.04 -8.97
CA MET A 80 14.05 5.17 -8.07
C MET A 80 14.26 6.31 -7.07
N LYS A 81 15.45 6.43 -6.54
CA LYS A 81 15.77 7.53 -5.63
C LYS A 81 15.58 8.88 -6.30
N ARG A 82 16.00 9.00 -7.55
CA ARG A 82 15.83 10.23 -8.30
C ARG A 82 14.36 10.60 -8.46
N ARG A 83 13.52 9.61 -8.74
CA ARG A 83 12.09 9.84 -8.88
C ARG A 83 11.45 10.30 -7.58
N LEU A 84 11.89 9.73 -6.47
CA LEU A 84 11.34 10.08 -5.16
C LEU A 84 11.82 11.46 -4.69
N LEU A 85 13.06 11.80 -5.01
CA LEU A 85 13.65 13.06 -4.58
C LEU A 85 13.49 14.20 -5.58
N GLY A 86 13.28 13.84 -6.79
CA GLY A 86 13.14 14.84 -7.86
C GLY A 86 11.73 15.15 -8.22
#